data_c05c5e1acbbed3d72d4e9b5b2ee20ecc
#
_entry.id   c05c5e1acbbed3d72d4e9b5b2ee20ecc
#
_cell.length_a   1.000
_cell.length_b   1.000
_cell.length_c   1.000
_cell.angle_alpha   90.00
_cell.angle_beta   90.00
_cell.angle_gamma   90.00
#
_symmetry.space_group_name_H-M   'P 1'
#
loop_
_entity.id
_entity.type
_entity.pdbx_description
1 polymer ?
#
loop_
_entity_poly.entity_id
_entity_poly.type
_entity_poly.pdbx_seq_one_letter_code
_entity_poly.pdbx_strand_id
1 'polypeptide(L)'
;MSPQRREIRSVYIEWAKLRSAARYKLAGSDMLAYPLKDLPVRIEQLEIANPSDSYGYPPLIERLAKKAGVPTDCVVQAQGTSMANHLAMAALLEPDDEVLIEEPAYEALLAVARYLGAKIRRFPRRFEDGFKLDPREVERAISPRTRLIVVTNLHNPTGVRTPDSTLKLVGEIARSLGAHVLVDEVYLEACFDSPGQSAFHLGSNFVATSSLTKAYGLSGLRCGWILAAPALAERMWRLNDLFGVMPAHPAELISVVALDNLPQIAARAKAHIDMNRALLKKFLDSRKDLLAIWPEAGTVVFPQLTSGHVEAFCQLLREKYDTSVVPGRFFEAPEHIRIGVGSTTDNVREGLSHIGSALEEFAKKSTSAD
;
A
#
# COMPACT_ATOMS: atom_id res chain seq x y z
N MET A 1 -25.25 -7.20 27.83
CA MET A 1 -24.58 -6.19 26.99
C MET A 1 -24.96 -6.51 25.54
N SER A 2 -25.57 -5.58 24.81
CA SER A 2 -25.80 -5.78 23.36
C SER A 2 -24.45 -5.95 22.68
N PRO A 3 -24.30 -6.91 21.75
CA PRO A 3 -23.06 -7.06 21.01
C PRO A 3 -22.77 -5.74 20.25
N GLN A 4 -21.63 -5.15 20.53
CA GLN A 4 -21.20 -3.92 19.86
C GLN A 4 -21.10 -4.22 18.37
N ARG A 5 -21.85 -3.48 17.55
CA ARG A 5 -21.85 -3.68 16.08
C ARG A 5 -20.41 -3.47 15.56
N ARG A 6 -19.91 -4.41 14.76
CA ARG A 6 -18.58 -4.32 14.14
C ARG A 6 -18.48 -3.06 13.29
N GLU A 7 -17.36 -2.36 13.35
CA GLU A 7 -17.09 -1.24 12.43
C GLU A 7 -16.87 -1.78 11.02
N ILE A 8 -17.67 -1.32 10.06
CA ILE A 8 -17.69 -1.82 8.66
C ILE A 8 -17.17 -0.77 7.66
N ARG A 9 -16.31 0.14 8.10
CA ARG A 9 -15.78 1.21 7.23
C ARG A 9 -14.29 1.43 7.45
N SER A 10 -13.62 1.92 6.40
CA SER A 10 -12.32 2.57 6.49
C SER A 10 -12.52 4.07 6.32
N VAL A 11 -12.19 4.85 7.35
CA VAL A 11 -12.34 6.31 7.33
C VAL A 11 -11.43 6.96 6.29
N TYR A 12 -10.25 6.39 6.05
CA TYR A 12 -9.36 6.85 5.01
C TYR A 12 -9.91 6.58 3.60
N ILE A 13 -10.39 5.37 3.32
CA ILE A 13 -10.93 5.01 1.99
C ILE A 13 -12.21 5.80 1.69
N GLU A 14 -13.07 6.00 2.68
CA GLU A 14 -14.25 6.86 2.56
C GLU A 14 -13.85 8.29 2.19
N TRP A 15 -12.90 8.88 2.92
CA TRP A 15 -12.38 10.20 2.61
C TRP A 15 -11.74 10.25 1.22
N ALA A 16 -10.94 9.26 0.86
CA ALA A 16 -10.26 9.20 -0.44
C ALA A 16 -11.23 9.13 -1.62
N LYS A 17 -12.39 8.51 -1.44
CA LYS A 17 -13.44 8.41 -2.46
C LYS A 17 -14.35 9.64 -2.52
N LEU A 18 -14.72 10.20 -1.38
CA LEU A 18 -15.79 11.19 -1.29
C LEU A 18 -15.30 12.62 -1.07
N ARG A 19 -14.08 12.82 -0.53
CA ARG A 19 -13.61 14.14 -0.07
C ARG A 19 -12.21 14.53 -0.56
N SER A 20 -11.50 13.67 -1.28
CA SER A 20 -10.15 13.96 -1.78
C SER A 20 -10.15 14.58 -3.19
N ALA A 21 -11.32 14.80 -3.78
CA ALA A 21 -11.44 15.37 -5.12
C ALA A 21 -10.83 16.78 -5.16
N ALA A 22 -9.97 17.01 -6.15
CA ALA A 22 -9.35 18.28 -6.49
C ALA A 22 -8.81 18.18 -7.91
N ARG A 23 -8.65 19.33 -8.58
CA ARG A 23 -8.04 19.41 -9.91
C ARG A 23 -6.61 18.90 -9.87
N TYR A 24 -5.83 19.31 -8.89
CA TYR A 24 -4.44 18.88 -8.68
C TYR A 24 -4.37 17.86 -7.55
N LYS A 25 -4.64 16.60 -7.90
CA LYS A 25 -4.76 15.52 -6.91
C LYS A 25 -3.39 14.89 -6.62
N LEU A 26 -2.73 15.37 -5.56
CA LEU A 26 -1.52 14.75 -4.98
C LEU A 26 -1.83 13.81 -3.79
N ALA A 27 -3.11 13.55 -3.52
CA ALA A 27 -3.54 12.57 -2.53
C ALA A 27 -3.46 11.13 -3.05
N GLY A 28 -3.40 10.92 -4.36
CA GLY A 28 -3.27 9.60 -4.99
C GLY A 28 -1.91 8.96 -4.70
N SER A 29 -1.88 7.65 -4.62
CA SER A 29 -0.63 6.88 -4.47
C SER A 29 -0.42 5.88 -5.60
N ASP A 30 -1.32 5.88 -6.59
CA ASP A 30 -1.22 5.06 -7.78
C ASP A 30 -0.31 5.73 -8.81
N MET A 31 0.38 4.93 -9.61
CA MET A 31 1.05 5.40 -10.82
C MET A 31 0.04 5.87 -11.87
N LEU A 32 0.46 6.77 -12.74
CA LEU A 32 -0.29 7.19 -13.93
C LEU A 32 -0.80 5.96 -14.70
N ALA A 33 -2.10 5.98 -15.02
CA ALA A 33 -2.75 4.86 -15.69
C ALA A 33 -2.02 4.44 -16.98
N TYR A 34 -1.83 3.14 -17.15
CA TYR A 34 -1.29 2.58 -18.38
C TYR A 34 -2.43 2.47 -19.41
N PRO A 35 -2.29 3.04 -20.61
CA PRO A 35 -3.36 3.03 -21.60
C PRO A 35 -3.57 1.62 -22.17
N LEU A 36 -4.81 1.16 -22.24
CA LEU A 36 -5.14 -0.13 -22.82
C LEU A 36 -4.63 -0.30 -24.26
N LYS A 37 -4.65 0.79 -25.06
CA LYS A 37 -4.15 0.80 -26.45
C LYS A 37 -2.65 0.49 -26.58
N ASP A 38 -1.89 0.65 -25.50
CA ASP A 38 -0.45 0.37 -25.47
C ASP A 38 -0.15 -1.10 -25.05
N LEU A 39 -1.18 -1.87 -24.69
CA LEU A 39 -1.11 -3.32 -24.48
C LEU A 39 -1.53 -4.06 -25.77
N PRO A 40 -0.88 -5.17 -26.13
CA PRO A 40 -1.24 -5.94 -27.31
C PRO A 40 -2.48 -6.83 -27.06
N VAL A 41 -3.56 -6.20 -26.59
CA VAL A 41 -4.85 -6.86 -26.32
C VAL A 41 -5.72 -6.76 -27.57
N ARG A 42 -6.24 -7.88 -28.05
CA ARG A 42 -7.24 -7.94 -29.11
C ARG A 42 -8.58 -8.31 -28.52
N ILE A 43 -9.63 -7.63 -28.93
CA ILE A 43 -10.98 -7.82 -28.36
C ILE A 43 -11.48 -9.25 -28.56
N GLU A 44 -11.07 -9.89 -29.68
CA GLU A 44 -11.46 -11.24 -30.02
C GLU A 44 -10.87 -12.30 -29.09
N GLN A 45 -9.87 -11.93 -28.28
CA GLN A 45 -9.23 -12.78 -27.28
C GLN A 45 -9.88 -12.64 -25.88
N LEU A 46 -10.80 -11.69 -25.73
CA LEU A 46 -11.46 -11.45 -24.45
C LEU A 46 -12.70 -12.34 -24.36
N GLU A 47 -12.61 -13.38 -23.56
CA GLU A 47 -13.72 -14.26 -23.24
C GLU A 47 -14.42 -13.76 -21.96
N ILE A 48 -15.75 -13.80 -21.97
CA ILE A 48 -16.56 -13.40 -20.81
C ILE A 48 -16.76 -14.55 -19.85
N ALA A 49 -16.95 -15.76 -20.39
CA ALA A 49 -17.07 -16.96 -19.58
C ALA A 49 -15.70 -17.49 -19.16
N ASN A 50 -15.55 -17.80 -17.88
CA ASN A 50 -14.32 -18.46 -17.41
C ASN A 50 -14.39 -19.95 -17.78
N PRO A 51 -13.44 -20.45 -18.58
CA PRO A 51 -13.38 -21.86 -18.98
C PRO A 51 -12.77 -22.77 -17.90
N SER A 52 -12.29 -22.23 -16.79
CA SER A 52 -11.54 -22.97 -15.76
C SER A 52 -12.45 -23.46 -14.63
N ASP A 53 -12.32 -24.75 -14.30
CA ASP A 53 -12.92 -25.39 -13.12
C ASP A 53 -11.94 -25.44 -11.93
N SER A 54 -10.90 -24.61 -11.91
CA SER A 54 -9.85 -24.58 -10.89
C SER A 54 -9.85 -23.29 -10.07
N TYR A 55 -9.19 -23.32 -8.92
CA TYR A 55 -8.89 -22.13 -8.14
C TYR A 55 -7.93 -21.19 -8.90
N GLY A 56 -8.47 -20.05 -9.32
CA GLY A 56 -7.78 -19.07 -10.13
C GLY A 56 -7.64 -19.48 -11.61
N TYR A 57 -7.30 -18.53 -12.45
CA TYR A 57 -7.04 -18.77 -13.87
C TYR A 57 -5.61 -19.31 -14.06
N PRO A 58 -5.41 -20.57 -14.48
CA PRO A 58 -4.09 -21.20 -14.49
C PRO A 58 -3.00 -20.39 -15.20
N PRO A 59 -3.24 -19.81 -16.42
CA PRO A 59 -2.23 -18.99 -17.08
C PRO A 59 -1.80 -17.75 -16.28
N LEU A 60 -2.68 -17.18 -15.48
CA LEU A 60 -2.35 -16.05 -14.60
C LEU A 60 -1.56 -16.51 -13.38
N ILE A 61 -1.99 -17.61 -12.74
CA ILE A 61 -1.28 -18.20 -11.59
C ILE A 61 0.14 -18.57 -11.95
N GLU A 62 0.37 -19.19 -13.11
CA GLU A 62 1.70 -19.56 -13.61
C GLU A 62 2.61 -18.34 -13.78
N ARG A 63 2.09 -17.22 -14.32
CA ARG A 63 2.86 -16.00 -14.49
C ARG A 63 3.20 -15.32 -13.17
N LEU A 64 2.25 -15.30 -12.24
CA LEU A 64 2.49 -14.78 -10.90
C LEU A 64 3.50 -15.63 -10.13
N ALA A 65 3.39 -16.96 -10.21
CA ALA A 65 4.34 -17.90 -9.62
C ALA A 65 5.75 -17.72 -10.21
N LYS A 66 5.86 -17.65 -11.55
CA LYS A 66 7.13 -17.36 -12.25
C LYS A 66 7.72 -16.02 -11.84
N LYS A 67 6.90 -14.96 -11.79
CA LYS A 67 7.33 -13.63 -11.35
C LYS A 67 7.89 -13.64 -9.93
N ALA A 68 7.21 -14.35 -9.03
CA ALA A 68 7.60 -14.44 -7.63
C ALA A 68 8.70 -15.50 -7.35
N GLY A 69 9.01 -16.38 -8.30
CA GLY A 69 9.96 -17.48 -8.12
C GLY A 69 9.46 -18.54 -7.13
N VAL A 70 8.17 -18.86 -7.17
CA VAL A 70 7.51 -19.81 -6.24
C VAL A 70 6.72 -20.87 -7.02
N PRO A 71 6.39 -22.02 -6.41
CA PRO A 71 5.41 -22.97 -6.94
C PRO A 71 4.02 -22.35 -7.07
N THR A 72 3.20 -22.86 -7.99
CA THR A 72 1.83 -22.33 -8.24
C THR A 72 0.89 -22.52 -7.07
N ASP A 73 1.07 -23.56 -6.27
CA ASP A 73 0.30 -23.84 -5.04
C ASP A 73 0.60 -22.89 -3.87
N CYS A 74 1.65 -22.05 -4.02
CA CYS A 74 1.94 -20.95 -3.10
C CYS A 74 1.22 -19.63 -3.45
N VAL A 75 0.50 -19.57 -4.58
CA VAL A 75 -0.11 -18.33 -5.10
C VAL A 75 -1.62 -18.36 -4.92
N VAL A 76 -2.16 -17.28 -4.33
CA VAL A 76 -3.60 -17.03 -4.27
C VAL A 76 -3.90 -15.74 -5.00
N GLN A 77 -4.75 -15.79 -6.02
CA GLN A 77 -5.23 -14.60 -6.71
C GLN A 77 -6.24 -13.84 -5.85
N ALA A 78 -6.21 -12.52 -5.90
CA ALA A 78 -7.13 -11.66 -5.17
C ALA A 78 -7.50 -10.41 -5.96
N GLN A 79 -8.64 -9.79 -5.64
CA GLN A 79 -9.10 -8.55 -6.28
C GLN A 79 -8.33 -7.33 -5.75
N GLY A 80 -7.04 -7.23 -6.12
CA GLY A 80 -6.08 -6.25 -5.66
C GLY A 80 -5.58 -6.54 -4.25
N THR A 81 -4.56 -5.79 -3.81
CA THR A 81 -3.93 -5.98 -2.49
C THR A 81 -4.92 -5.80 -1.33
N SER A 82 -5.95 -4.97 -1.48
CA SER A 82 -6.96 -4.79 -0.41
C SER A 82 -7.69 -6.09 -0.08
N MET A 83 -8.12 -6.88 -1.10
CA MET A 83 -8.73 -8.18 -0.87
C MET A 83 -7.67 -9.21 -0.44
N ALA A 84 -6.45 -9.14 -0.99
CA ALA A 84 -5.36 -9.99 -0.58
C ALA A 84 -5.06 -9.86 0.93
N ASN A 85 -4.94 -8.63 1.43
CA ASN A 85 -4.75 -8.36 2.86
C ASN A 85 -5.93 -8.86 3.70
N HIS A 86 -7.17 -8.64 3.23
CA HIS A 86 -8.36 -9.14 3.94
C HIS A 86 -8.36 -10.66 4.05
N LEU A 87 -8.14 -11.37 2.95
CA LEU A 87 -8.10 -12.84 2.93
C LEU A 87 -6.97 -13.39 3.81
N ALA A 88 -5.77 -12.79 3.71
CA ALA A 88 -4.64 -13.19 4.53
C ALA A 88 -4.92 -13.02 6.02
N MET A 89 -5.43 -11.85 6.43
CA MET A 89 -5.77 -11.58 7.83
C MET A 89 -6.92 -12.47 8.30
N ALA A 90 -7.97 -12.65 7.51
CA ALA A 90 -9.12 -13.49 7.88
C ALA A 90 -8.79 -14.99 7.93
N ALA A 91 -7.77 -15.44 7.18
CA ALA A 91 -7.29 -16.82 7.28
C ALA A 91 -6.41 -17.06 8.51
N LEU A 92 -5.83 -16.02 9.10
CA LEU A 92 -4.84 -16.11 10.18
C LEU A 92 -5.37 -15.65 11.55
N LEU A 93 -6.48 -14.91 11.60
CA LEU A 93 -7.02 -14.31 12.81
C LEU A 93 -8.42 -14.84 13.09
N GLU A 94 -8.63 -15.23 14.35
CA GLU A 94 -9.96 -15.45 14.93
C GLU A 94 -10.36 -14.22 15.78
N PRO A 95 -11.65 -14.03 16.09
CA PRO A 95 -12.07 -13.00 17.02
C PRO A 95 -11.32 -13.10 18.35
N ASP A 96 -10.91 -11.93 18.88
CA ASP A 96 -10.08 -11.79 20.08
C ASP A 96 -8.60 -12.18 19.96
N ASP A 97 -8.15 -12.72 18.84
CA ASP A 97 -6.72 -12.86 18.56
C ASP A 97 -6.02 -11.50 18.57
N GLU A 98 -4.74 -11.50 18.91
CA GLU A 98 -3.94 -10.29 18.93
C GLU A 98 -3.16 -10.13 17.61
N VAL A 99 -3.32 -8.97 16.98
CA VAL A 99 -2.55 -8.56 15.81
C VAL A 99 -1.68 -7.36 16.16
N LEU A 100 -0.40 -7.43 15.82
CA LEU A 100 0.56 -6.35 16.00
C LEU A 100 0.77 -5.62 14.67
N ILE A 101 0.48 -4.31 14.62
CA ILE A 101 0.56 -3.49 13.41
C ILE A 101 1.47 -2.29 13.66
N GLU A 102 2.34 -1.97 12.71
CA GLU A 102 3.24 -0.81 12.75
C GLU A 102 2.49 0.52 12.90
N GLU A 103 3.15 1.55 13.48
CA GLU A 103 2.63 2.90 13.64
C GLU A 103 3.71 3.92 13.23
N PRO A 104 3.43 4.85 12.29
CA PRO A 104 2.16 5.03 11.55
C PRO A 104 1.83 3.86 10.64
N ALA A 105 0.54 3.71 10.24
CA ALA A 105 0.11 2.62 9.39
C ALA A 105 -0.92 3.04 8.34
N TYR A 106 -1.04 2.22 7.31
CA TYR A 106 -2.15 2.30 6.36
C TYR A 106 -3.46 1.92 7.06
N GLU A 107 -4.35 2.90 7.23
CA GLU A 107 -5.58 2.78 8.04
C GLU A 107 -6.46 1.59 7.66
N ALA A 108 -6.52 1.21 6.37
CA ALA A 108 -7.34 0.08 5.94
C ALA A 108 -6.90 -1.26 6.55
N LEU A 109 -5.62 -1.44 6.93
CA LEU A 109 -5.15 -2.62 7.64
C LEU A 109 -5.74 -2.67 9.07
N LEU A 110 -5.79 -1.51 9.73
CA LEU A 110 -6.43 -1.37 11.05
C LEU A 110 -7.93 -1.63 10.97
N ALA A 111 -8.59 -1.09 9.92
CA ALA A 111 -10.02 -1.29 9.69
C ALA A 111 -10.37 -2.77 9.47
N VAL A 112 -9.55 -3.50 8.70
CA VAL A 112 -9.72 -4.95 8.50
C VAL A 112 -9.55 -5.71 9.82
N ALA A 113 -8.53 -5.39 10.62
CA ALA A 113 -8.31 -6.03 11.92
C ALA A 113 -9.50 -5.82 12.87
N ARG A 114 -10.03 -4.58 12.94
CA ARG A 114 -11.24 -4.27 13.73
C ARG A 114 -12.47 -5.02 13.24
N TYR A 115 -12.65 -5.09 11.91
CA TYR A 115 -13.76 -5.82 11.30
C TYR A 115 -13.73 -7.31 11.65
N LEU A 116 -12.53 -7.91 11.65
CA LEU A 116 -12.33 -9.32 12.04
C LEU A 116 -12.50 -9.55 13.54
N GLY A 117 -12.56 -8.50 14.36
CA GLY A 117 -12.68 -8.60 15.82
C GLY A 117 -11.37 -8.87 16.53
N ALA A 118 -10.24 -8.66 15.85
CA ALA A 118 -8.92 -8.82 16.43
C ALA A 118 -8.56 -7.68 17.38
N LYS A 119 -7.74 -7.97 18.40
CA LYS A 119 -7.17 -6.99 19.32
C LYS A 119 -5.89 -6.42 18.74
N ILE A 120 -5.92 -5.12 18.41
CA ILE A 120 -4.80 -4.45 17.78
C ILE A 120 -3.81 -3.98 18.83
N ARG A 121 -2.54 -4.37 18.67
CA ARG A 121 -1.38 -3.77 19.34
C ARG A 121 -0.54 -3.03 18.32
N ARG A 122 0.27 -2.08 18.81
CA ARG A 122 1.07 -1.22 17.96
C ARG A 122 2.54 -1.29 18.34
N PHE A 123 3.43 -1.11 17.36
CA PHE A 123 4.84 -0.83 17.57
C PHE A 123 5.25 0.38 16.72
N PRO A 124 6.10 1.30 17.27
CA PRO A 124 6.37 2.56 16.60
C PRO A 124 7.47 2.43 15.54
N ARG A 125 7.30 3.24 14.49
CA ARG A 125 8.36 3.65 13.56
C ARG A 125 8.47 5.16 13.66
N ARG A 126 9.53 5.66 14.29
CA ARG A 126 9.65 7.07 14.67
C ARG A 126 10.27 7.91 13.55
N PHE A 127 9.82 9.15 13.43
CA PHE A 127 10.37 10.13 12.49
C PHE A 127 11.88 10.36 12.76
N GLU A 128 12.27 10.49 14.02
CA GLU A 128 13.64 10.72 14.48
C GLU A 128 14.59 9.58 14.05
N ASP A 129 14.07 8.37 13.94
CA ASP A 129 14.80 7.18 13.48
C ASP A 129 14.68 6.96 11.96
N GLY A 130 14.14 7.94 11.21
CA GLY A 130 13.91 7.86 9.78
C GLY A 130 12.81 6.84 9.42
N PHE A 131 11.83 6.62 10.29
CA PHE A 131 10.77 5.63 10.15
C PHE A 131 11.27 4.20 9.93
N LYS A 132 12.48 3.88 10.37
CA LYS A 132 13.02 2.52 10.30
C LYS A 132 12.24 1.58 11.21
N LEU A 133 12.05 0.34 10.75
CA LEU A 133 11.53 -0.72 11.61
C LEU A 133 12.65 -1.20 12.53
N ASP A 134 12.44 -1.12 13.85
CA ASP A 134 13.32 -1.69 14.87
C ASP A 134 12.71 -2.99 15.41
N PRO A 135 13.35 -4.16 15.21
CA PRO A 135 12.88 -5.43 15.74
C PRO A 135 12.69 -5.45 17.26
N ARG A 136 13.44 -4.63 17.99
CA ARG A 136 13.31 -4.51 19.46
C ARG A 136 11.98 -3.90 19.87
N GLU A 137 11.42 -2.98 19.06
CA GLU A 137 10.08 -2.43 19.31
C GLU A 137 9.00 -3.48 19.05
N VAL A 138 9.20 -4.35 18.04
CA VAL A 138 8.32 -5.51 17.81
C VAL A 138 8.37 -6.45 19.02
N GLU A 139 9.57 -6.81 19.48
CA GLU A 139 9.77 -7.71 20.64
C GLU A 139 9.14 -7.16 21.92
N ARG A 140 9.22 -5.85 22.17
CA ARG A 140 8.55 -5.21 23.34
C ARG A 140 7.03 -5.22 23.22
N ALA A 141 6.50 -5.21 22.01
CA ALA A 141 5.08 -5.05 21.75
C ALA A 141 4.33 -6.38 21.62
N ILE A 142 5.00 -7.51 21.34
CA ILE A 142 4.36 -8.82 21.23
C ILE A 142 3.86 -9.36 22.57
N SER A 143 2.94 -10.31 22.51
CA SER A 143 2.49 -11.12 23.66
C SER A 143 2.27 -12.58 23.26
N PRO A 144 2.09 -13.49 24.19
CA PRO A 144 1.76 -14.90 23.87
C PRO A 144 0.47 -15.09 23.08
N ARG A 145 -0.37 -14.05 22.98
CA ARG A 145 -1.61 -14.05 22.19
C ARG A 145 -1.44 -13.49 20.78
N THR A 146 -0.27 -12.92 20.45
CA THR A 146 0.00 -12.40 19.12
C THR A 146 -0.01 -13.55 18.11
N ARG A 147 -0.86 -13.44 17.08
CA ARG A 147 -1.00 -14.42 16.00
C ARG A 147 -0.49 -13.91 14.68
N LEU A 148 -0.47 -12.57 14.51
CA LEU A 148 -0.07 -11.94 13.28
C LEU A 148 0.67 -10.64 13.56
N ILE A 149 1.78 -10.41 12.83
CA ILE A 149 2.47 -9.12 12.73
C ILE A 149 2.21 -8.61 11.32
N VAL A 150 1.77 -7.36 11.17
CA VAL A 150 1.46 -6.74 9.87
C VAL A 150 2.37 -5.54 9.64
N VAL A 151 3.08 -5.56 8.52
CA VAL A 151 3.96 -4.48 8.06
C VAL A 151 3.73 -4.20 6.59
N THR A 152 4.04 -2.99 6.16
CA THR A 152 4.06 -2.62 4.73
C THR A 152 5.50 -2.41 4.26
N ASN A 153 5.84 -2.88 3.07
CA ASN A 153 7.16 -2.69 2.47
C ASN A 153 7.04 -2.45 0.94
N LEU A 154 7.32 -1.25 0.43
CA LEU A 154 7.71 -0.03 1.16
C LEU A 154 6.64 0.41 2.15
N HIS A 155 7.09 1.01 3.26
CA HIS A 155 6.20 1.46 4.33
C HIS A 155 5.20 2.53 3.83
N ASN A 156 3.93 2.31 4.06
CA ASN A 156 2.89 3.29 3.79
C ASN A 156 2.43 3.93 5.12
N PRO A 157 2.72 5.22 5.35
CA PRO A 157 2.76 6.30 4.34
C PRO A 157 4.16 6.81 3.93
N THR A 158 5.26 6.35 4.50
CA THR A 158 6.56 7.02 4.43
C THR A 158 7.39 6.67 3.19
N GLY A 159 7.12 5.55 2.53
CA GLY A 159 7.93 5.04 1.43
C GLY A 159 9.25 4.37 1.87
N VAL A 160 9.55 4.32 3.16
CA VAL A 160 10.80 3.75 3.67
C VAL A 160 10.83 2.24 3.46
N ARG A 161 11.94 1.73 2.92
CA ARG A 161 12.16 0.31 2.75
C ARG A 161 12.68 -0.33 4.04
N THR A 162 12.10 -1.46 4.41
CA THR A 162 12.63 -2.32 5.47
C THR A 162 13.55 -3.36 4.86
N PRO A 163 14.83 -3.46 5.28
CA PRO A 163 15.76 -4.47 4.76
C PRO A 163 15.32 -5.89 5.10
N ASP A 164 15.67 -6.85 4.23
CA ASP A 164 15.35 -8.26 4.42
C ASP A 164 15.94 -8.83 5.71
N SER A 165 17.13 -8.37 6.11
CA SER A 165 17.75 -8.75 7.39
C SER A 165 16.91 -8.33 8.60
N THR A 166 16.27 -7.16 8.55
CA THR A 166 15.37 -6.69 9.59
C THR A 166 14.06 -7.50 9.59
N LEU A 167 13.49 -7.77 8.41
CA LEU A 167 12.29 -8.60 8.29
C LEU A 167 12.55 -10.02 8.81
N LYS A 168 13.72 -10.61 8.55
CA LYS A 168 14.11 -11.92 9.10
C LYS A 168 14.05 -11.95 10.62
N LEU A 169 14.58 -10.93 11.29
CA LEU A 169 14.50 -10.83 12.75
C LEU A 169 13.04 -10.75 13.24
N VAL A 170 12.19 -9.97 12.56
CA VAL A 170 10.75 -9.93 12.86
C VAL A 170 10.12 -11.31 12.66
N GLY A 171 10.50 -12.04 11.61
CA GLY A 171 10.04 -13.41 11.35
C GLY A 171 10.45 -14.39 12.42
N GLU A 172 11.68 -14.27 12.98
CA GLU A 172 12.16 -15.09 14.08
C GLU A 172 11.38 -14.82 15.36
N ILE A 173 11.14 -13.54 15.69
CA ILE A 173 10.31 -13.12 16.82
C ILE A 173 8.88 -13.70 16.67
N ALA A 174 8.25 -13.55 15.51
CA ALA A 174 6.93 -14.12 15.26
C ALA A 174 6.90 -15.66 15.41
N ARG A 175 7.91 -16.33 14.85
CA ARG A 175 8.01 -17.80 14.90
C ARG A 175 8.11 -18.34 16.31
N SER A 176 8.78 -17.64 17.22
CA SER A 176 8.90 -18.05 18.63
C SER A 176 7.55 -18.16 19.35
N LEU A 177 6.51 -17.51 18.80
CA LEU A 177 5.13 -17.52 19.30
C LEU A 177 4.17 -18.36 18.44
N GLY A 178 4.66 -18.97 17.35
CA GLY A 178 3.81 -19.60 16.34
C GLY A 178 2.99 -18.59 15.52
N ALA A 179 3.40 -17.32 15.49
CA ALA A 179 2.73 -16.26 14.75
C ALA A 179 3.27 -16.13 13.32
N HIS A 180 2.47 -15.52 12.45
CA HIS A 180 2.84 -15.18 11.07
C HIS A 180 3.23 -13.71 10.94
N VAL A 181 3.93 -13.39 9.84
CA VAL A 181 4.21 -12.02 9.41
C VAL A 181 3.55 -11.80 8.06
N LEU A 182 2.60 -10.87 8.00
CA LEU A 182 2.01 -10.36 6.75
C LEU A 182 2.78 -9.14 6.30
N VAL A 183 3.35 -9.19 5.10
CA VAL A 183 4.02 -8.06 4.47
C VAL A 183 3.21 -7.61 3.25
N ASP A 184 2.62 -6.40 3.34
CA ASP A 184 2.01 -5.75 2.18
C ASP A 184 3.12 -5.12 1.32
N GLU A 185 3.39 -5.73 0.16
CA GLU A 185 4.48 -5.37 -0.76
C GLU A 185 4.00 -4.56 -1.96
N VAL A 186 2.80 -4.00 -1.91
CA VAL A 186 2.21 -3.32 -3.08
C VAL A 186 3.07 -2.17 -3.62
N TYR A 187 3.90 -1.54 -2.79
CA TYR A 187 4.85 -0.50 -3.20
C TYR A 187 6.27 -1.01 -3.46
N LEU A 188 6.63 -2.21 -3.02
CA LEU A 188 7.94 -2.80 -3.29
C LEU A 188 8.19 -2.94 -4.80
N GLU A 189 7.14 -3.18 -5.57
CA GLU A 189 7.15 -3.24 -7.03
C GLU A 189 7.61 -1.91 -7.69
N ALA A 190 7.61 -0.78 -6.98
CA ALA A 190 8.12 0.51 -7.47
C ALA A 190 9.62 0.70 -7.23
N CYS A 191 10.33 -0.28 -6.68
CA CYS A 191 11.79 -0.30 -6.57
C CYS A 191 12.42 -0.76 -7.89
N PHE A 192 12.20 -0.02 -8.97
CA PHE A 192 12.60 -0.42 -10.34
C PHE A 192 14.11 -0.63 -10.51
N ASP A 193 14.96 0.12 -9.81
CA ASP A 193 16.42 0.04 -9.91
C ASP A 193 17.02 -1.05 -9.01
N SER A 194 16.33 -1.39 -7.93
CA SER A 194 16.77 -2.41 -6.98
C SER A 194 15.56 -3.24 -6.54
N PRO A 195 15.00 -4.06 -7.45
CA PRO A 195 13.84 -4.86 -7.13
C PRO A 195 14.14 -5.75 -5.92
N GLY A 196 13.27 -5.67 -4.92
CA GLY A 196 13.35 -6.52 -3.73
C GLY A 196 12.88 -7.93 -4.04
N GLN A 197 13.41 -8.89 -3.32
CA GLN A 197 12.80 -10.22 -3.24
C GLN A 197 11.58 -10.13 -2.31
N SER A 198 10.53 -10.90 -2.60
CA SER A 198 9.37 -10.96 -1.70
C SER A 198 9.75 -11.53 -0.34
N ALA A 199 9.17 -10.96 0.72
CA ALA A 199 9.35 -11.45 2.08
C ALA A 199 8.88 -12.91 2.26
N PHE A 200 8.06 -13.44 1.37
CA PHE A 200 7.71 -14.86 1.33
C PHE A 200 8.94 -15.79 1.41
N HIS A 201 10.06 -15.39 0.76
CA HIS A 201 11.29 -16.16 0.76
C HIS A 201 12.10 -16.11 2.06
N LEU A 202 11.68 -15.28 3.03
CA LEU A 202 12.40 -15.12 4.30
C LEU A 202 12.05 -16.21 5.32
N GLY A 203 10.96 -16.95 5.11
CA GLY A 203 10.58 -18.07 5.99
C GLY A 203 9.13 -18.53 5.82
N SER A 204 8.84 -19.74 6.28
CA SER A 204 7.53 -20.39 6.13
C SER A 204 6.37 -19.70 6.87
N ASN A 205 6.68 -18.81 7.81
CA ASN A 205 5.70 -18.00 8.53
C ASN A 205 5.47 -16.62 7.91
N PHE A 206 6.05 -16.33 6.75
CA PHE A 206 5.78 -15.11 6.01
C PHE A 206 4.63 -15.31 5.02
N VAL A 207 3.76 -14.31 4.95
CA VAL A 207 2.74 -14.14 3.93
C VAL A 207 3.00 -12.79 3.27
N ALA A 208 3.08 -12.75 1.95
CA ALA A 208 3.27 -11.51 1.21
C ALA A 208 2.06 -11.22 0.32
N THR A 209 1.67 -9.96 0.24
CA THR A 209 0.58 -9.51 -0.64
C THR A 209 1.06 -8.42 -1.58
N SER A 210 0.61 -8.45 -2.82
CA SER A 210 0.94 -7.41 -3.80
C SER A 210 -0.12 -7.29 -4.89
N SER A 211 0.09 -6.39 -5.86
CA SER A 211 -0.77 -6.24 -7.03
C SER A 211 -0.12 -5.40 -8.13
N LEU A 212 -0.67 -5.45 -9.33
CA LEU A 212 -0.30 -4.56 -10.44
C LEU A 212 -0.84 -3.12 -10.28
N THR A 213 -1.48 -2.80 -9.17
CA THR A 213 -2.25 -1.55 -8.98
C THR A 213 -1.34 -0.32 -8.87
N LYS A 214 -0.35 -0.35 -7.98
CA LYS A 214 0.36 0.85 -7.53
C LYS A 214 1.54 1.23 -8.43
N ALA A 215 2.42 0.27 -8.70
CA ALA A 215 3.65 0.53 -9.43
C ALA A 215 3.46 0.65 -10.95
N TYR A 216 2.43 0.03 -11.50
CA TYR A 216 2.31 -0.15 -12.95
C TYR A 216 1.16 0.63 -13.60
N GLY A 217 0.32 1.30 -12.81
CA GLY A 217 -0.83 2.06 -13.31
C GLY A 217 -1.96 1.18 -13.87
N LEU A 218 -2.05 -0.07 -13.42
CA LEU A 218 -3.02 -1.08 -13.88
C LEU A 218 -4.15 -1.31 -12.85
N SER A 219 -4.55 -0.26 -12.14
CA SER A 219 -5.50 -0.36 -11.04
C SER A 219 -6.86 -0.95 -11.41
N GLY A 220 -7.30 -0.74 -12.65
CA GLY A 220 -8.57 -1.26 -13.16
C GLY A 220 -8.64 -2.77 -13.30
N LEU A 221 -7.51 -3.45 -13.48
CA LEU A 221 -7.45 -4.91 -13.61
C LEU A 221 -7.73 -5.64 -12.29
N ARG A 222 -7.62 -4.97 -11.17
CA ARG A 222 -7.76 -5.58 -9.84
C ARG A 222 -6.91 -6.84 -9.65
N CYS A 223 -5.81 -6.99 -10.41
CA CYS A 223 -4.89 -8.10 -10.33
C CYS A 223 -4.01 -7.97 -9.10
N GLY A 224 -4.34 -8.71 -8.06
CA GLY A 224 -3.57 -8.86 -6.83
C GLY A 224 -3.32 -10.32 -6.52
N TRP A 225 -2.39 -10.57 -5.62
CA TRP A 225 -2.02 -11.93 -5.20
C TRP A 225 -1.54 -11.97 -3.75
N ILE A 226 -1.59 -13.17 -3.20
CA ILE A 226 -0.98 -13.54 -1.93
C ILE A 226 0.05 -14.63 -2.22
N LEU A 227 1.20 -14.55 -1.58
CA LEU A 227 2.18 -15.62 -1.52
C LEU A 227 2.16 -16.19 -0.10
N ALA A 228 1.88 -17.48 0.01
CA ALA A 228 1.79 -18.18 1.28
C ALA A 228 2.26 -19.64 1.14
N ALA A 229 2.59 -20.29 2.26
CA ALA A 229 2.85 -21.73 2.25
C ALA A 229 1.63 -22.50 1.71
N PRO A 230 1.80 -23.63 0.98
CA PRO A 230 0.71 -24.29 0.24
C PRO A 230 -0.55 -24.55 1.06
N ALA A 231 -0.43 -25.07 2.28
CA ALA A 231 -1.58 -25.35 3.13
C ALA A 231 -2.36 -24.08 3.53
N LEU A 232 -1.64 -22.96 3.72
CA LEU A 232 -2.26 -21.66 4.03
C LEU A 232 -2.88 -21.04 2.77
N ALA A 233 -2.23 -21.17 1.61
CA ALA A 233 -2.78 -20.74 0.33
C ALA A 233 -4.09 -21.48 -0.01
N GLU A 234 -4.14 -22.80 0.20
CA GLU A 234 -5.37 -23.59 0.06
C GLU A 234 -6.49 -23.09 1.00
N ARG A 235 -6.17 -22.81 2.25
CA ARG A 235 -7.13 -22.22 3.21
C ARG A 235 -7.67 -20.88 2.73
N MET A 236 -6.83 -20.03 2.17
CA MET A 236 -7.22 -18.72 1.63
C MET A 236 -8.10 -18.85 0.38
N TRP A 237 -7.85 -19.82 -0.49
CA TRP A 237 -8.71 -20.11 -1.63
C TRP A 237 -10.11 -20.51 -1.18
N ARG A 238 -10.23 -21.44 -0.23
CA ARG A 238 -11.52 -21.87 0.35
C ARG A 238 -12.25 -20.71 1.05
N LEU A 239 -11.49 -19.81 1.71
CA LEU A 239 -12.08 -18.62 2.30
C LEU A 239 -12.62 -17.66 1.22
N ASN A 240 -11.91 -17.53 0.09
CA ASN A 240 -12.33 -16.68 -1.03
C ASN A 240 -13.66 -17.14 -1.65
N ASP A 241 -14.01 -18.43 -1.58
CA ASP A 241 -15.32 -18.93 -2.04
C ASP A 241 -16.49 -18.26 -1.31
N LEU A 242 -16.26 -17.77 -0.08
CA LEU A 242 -17.29 -17.08 0.71
C LEU A 242 -17.46 -15.60 0.32
N PHE A 243 -16.54 -15.01 -0.45
CA PHE A 243 -16.50 -13.57 -0.73
C PHE A 243 -16.57 -13.25 -2.22
N GLY A 244 -15.66 -13.79 -3.00
CA GLY A 244 -15.45 -13.39 -4.38
C GLY A 244 -15.56 -14.51 -5.40
N VAL A 245 -15.56 -15.76 -4.95
CA VAL A 245 -15.57 -16.98 -5.79
C VAL A 245 -14.48 -16.91 -6.85
N MET A 246 -14.70 -16.13 -7.91
CA MET A 246 -13.75 -15.91 -9.01
C MET A 246 -13.70 -14.43 -9.41
N PRO A 247 -12.53 -13.91 -9.83
CA PRO A 247 -12.40 -12.59 -10.44
C PRO A 247 -13.08 -12.54 -11.83
N ALA A 248 -13.23 -11.32 -12.36
CA ALA A 248 -13.74 -11.12 -13.71
C ALA A 248 -12.74 -11.66 -14.74
N HIS A 249 -13.13 -12.67 -15.52
CA HIS A 249 -12.25 -13.36 -16.46
C HIS A 249 -11.59 -12.44 -17.51
N PRO A 250 -12.26 -11.44 -18.10
CA PRO A 250 -11.60 -10.48 -19.00
C PRO A 250 -10.44 -9.72 -18.32
N ALA A 251 -10.54 -9.44 -17.01
CA ALA A 251 -9.45 -8.81 -16.26
C ALA A 251 -8.28 -9.77 -16.04
N GLU A 252 -8.53 -11.06 -15.88
CA GLU A 252 -7.48 -12.08 -15.79
C GLU A 252 -6.72 -12.20 -17.11
N LEU A 253 -7.43 -12.25 -18.24
CA LEU A 253 -6.84 -12.31 -19.58
C LEU A 253 -5.94 -11.09 -19.84
N ILE A 254 -6.42 -9.88 -19.56
CA ILE A 254 -5.64 -8.66 -19.71
C ILE A 254 -4.45 -8.64 -18.73
N SER A 255 -4.61 -9.19 -17.53
CA SER A 255 -3.51 -9.31 -16.55
C SER A 255 -2.40 -10.23 -17.01
N VAL A 256 -2.73 -11.33 -17.71
CA VAL A 256 -1.77 -12.21 -18.35
C VAL A 256 -0.96 -11.44 -19.40
N VAL A 257 -1.65 -10.72 -20.29
CA VAL A 257 -0.99 -9.87 -21.31
C VAL A 257 -0.10 -8.80 -20.64
N ALA A 258 -0.56 -8.18 -19.56
CA ALA A 258 0.21 -7.19 -18.83
C ALA A 258 1.48 -7.79 -18.19
N LEU A 259 1.39 -8.97 -17.58
CA LEU A 259 2.53 -9.67 -17.00
C LEU A 259 3.55 -10.09 -18.06
N ASP A 260 3.10 -10.53 -19.24
CA ASP A 260 3.97 -10.87 -20.37
C ASP A 260 4.69 -9.63 -20.94
N ASN A 261 4.14 -8.42 -20.73
CA ASN A 261 4.72 -7.14 -21.16
C ASN A 261 5.23 -6.27 -20.00
N LEU A 262 5.38 -6.85 -18.80
CA LEU A 262 5.72 -6.13 -17.58
C LEU A 262 7.01 -5.30 -17.68
N PRO A 263 8.11 -5.75 -18.32
CA PRO A 263 9.32 -4.94 -18.47
C PRO A 263 9.07 -3.61 -19.17
N GLN A 264 8.25 -3.58 -20.23
CA GLN A 264 7.90 -2.35 -20.94
C GLN A 264 7.04 -1.41 -20.09
N ILE A 265 6.06 -1.98 -19.36
CA ILE A 265 5.21 -1.23 -18.45
C ILE A 265 6.04 -0.61 -17.32
N ALA A 266 6.95 -1.40 -16.73
CA ALA A 266 7.87 -0.97 -15.68
C ALA A 266 8.80 0.15 -16.15
N ALA A 267 9.38 0.03 -17.35
CA ALA A 267 10.27 1.06 -17.92
C ALA A 267 9.54 2.41 -18.10
N ARG A 268 8.29 2.39 -18.59
CA ARG A 268 7.46 3.59 -18.69
C ARG A 268 7.14 4.18 -17.32
N ALA A 269 6.73 3.34 -16.37
CA ALA A 269 6.41 3.76 -15.02
C ALA A 269 7.63 4.37 -14.32
N LYS A 270 8.81 3.74 -14.45
CA LYS A 270 10.08 4.25 -13.92
C LYS A 270 10.42 5.62 -14.48
N ALA A 271 10.44 5.78 -15.80
CA ALA A 271 10.78 7.05 -16.43
C ALA A 271 9.87 8.18 -15.95
N HIS A 272 8.58 7.90 -15.78
CA HIS A 272 7.60 8.85 -15.28
C HIS A 272 7.82 9.22 -13.81
N ILE A 273 8.00 8.22 -12.94
CA ILE A 273 8.15 8.45 -11.50
C ILE A 273 9.48 9.16 -11.19
N ASP A 274 10.57 8.84 -11.89
CA ASP A 274 11.87 9.47 -11.68
C ASP A 274 11.80 10.98 -11.93
N MET A 275 11.11 11.40 -13.00
CA MET A 275 10.87 12.82 -13.29
C MET A 275 10.09 13.53 -12.19
N ASN A 276 9.00 12.91 -11.73
CA ASN A 276 8.15 13.50 -10.70
C ASN A 276 8.83 13.52 -9.32
N ARG A 277 9.59 12.48 -8.99
CA ARG A 277 10.39 12.43 -7.76
C ARG A 277 11.47 13.52 -7.75
N ALA A 278 12.11 13.79 -8.90
CA ALA A 278 13.08 14.88 -9.01
C ALA A 278 12.44 16.26 -8.75
N LEU A 279 11.22 16.49 -9.25
CA LEU A 279 10.46 17.71 -8.97
C LEU A 279 10.13 17.83 -7.48
N LEU A 280 9.60 16.76 -6.85
CA LEU A 280 9.28 16.76 -5.43
C LEU A 280 10.54 16.95 -4.58
N LYS A 281 11.66 16.28 -4.91
CA LYS A 281 12.92 16.42 -4.19
C LYS A 281 13.41 17.87 -4.19
N LYS A 282 13.46 18.50 -5.37
CA LYS A 282 13.82 19.90 -5.52
C LYS A 282 12.91 20.83 -4.71
N PHE A 283 11.60 20.57 -4.72
CA PHE A 283 10.64 21.33 -3.92
C PHE A 283 10.93 21.20 -2.42
N LEU A 284 11.05 19.98 -1.89
CA LEU A 284 11.29 19.75 -0.47
C LEU A 284 12.63 20.33 -0.01
N ASP A 285 13.69 20.20 -0.81
CA ASP A 285 15.02 20.77 -0.49
C ASP A 285 14.99 22.31 -0.42
N SER A 286 14.06 22.97 -1.08
CA SER A 286 13.87 24.42 -1.03
C SER A 286 13.05 24.92 0.16
N ARG A 287 12.44 24.00 0.98
CA ARG A 287 11.51 24.33 2.06
C ARG A 287 12.14 24.11 3.43
N LYS A 288 11.81 25.01 4.36
CA LYS A 288 12.16 24.90 5.80
C LYS A 288 10.96 24.59 6.67
N ASP A 289 9.78 24.75 6.11
CA ASP A 289 8.50 24.51 6.76
C ASP A 289 7.97 23.06 6.58
N LEU A 290 8.73 22.24 5.82
CA LEU A 290 8.48 20.81 5.65
C LEU A 290 9.76 20.02 5.99
N LEU A 291 9.66 19.09 6.92
CA LEU A 291 10.72 18.14 7.23
C LEU A 291 10.36 16.77 6.62
N ALA A 292 11.23 16.22 5.80
CA ALA A 292 10.97 14.98 5.10
C ALA A 292 12.10 13.96 5.23
N ILE A 293 11.75 12.72 5.52
CA ILE A 293 12.63 11.57 5.28
C ILE A 293 12.44 11.19 3.81
N TRP A 294 13.53 11.23 3.04
CA TRP A 294 13.48 10.92 1.62
C TRP A 294 13.59 9.40 1.40
N PRO A 295 12.54 8.75 0.85
CA PRO A 295 12.57 7.31 0.58
C PRO A 295 13.40 7.00 -0.69
N GLU A 296 14.01 5.81 -0.74
CA GLU A 296 14.79 5.34 -1.90
C GLU A 296 13.95 5.22 -3.17
N ALA A 297 12.71 4.77 -3.05
CA ALA A 297 11.80 4.50 -4.16
C ALA A 297 10.34 4.83 -3.78
N GLY A 298 9.42 4.47 -4.66
CA GLY A 298 7.98 4.58 -4.39
C GLY A 298 7.34 5.86 -4.91
N THR A 299 6.03 5.90 -4.74
CA THR A 299 5.15 6.92 -5.33
C THR A 299 4.69 7.97 -4.31
N VAL A 300 5.12 7.87 -3.06
CA VAL A 300 4.68 8.73 -1.95
C VAL A 300 5.86 9.21 -1.10
N VAL A 301 5.69 10.40 -0.49
CA VAL A 301 6.58 10.94 0.54
C VAL A 301 5.70 11.49 1.67
N PHE A 302 6.21 11.48 2.90
CA PHE A 302 5.45 11.80 4.10
C PHE A 302 6.13 12.90 4.95
N PRO A 303 6.18 14.16 4.46
CA PRO A 303 6.76 15.27 5.19
C PRO A 303 5.90 15.68 6.40
N GLN A 304 6.60 16.17 7.45
CA GLN A 304 6.05 16.82 8.62
C GLN A 304 5.98 18.33 8.40
N LEU A 305 4.87 18.96 8.77
CA LEU A 305 4.80 20.42 8.89
C LEU A 305 5.54 20.86 10.16
N THR A 306 6.41 21.89 10.06
CA THR A 306 7.15 22.39 11.20
C THR A 306 6.30 23.27 12.14
N SER A 307 5.16 23.76 11.67
CA SER A 307 4.24 24.59 12.44
C SER A 307 2.82 24.56 11.88
N GLY A 308 1.84 24.86 12.75
CA GLY A 308 0.43 24.97 12.39
C GLY A 308 -0.31 23.63 12.37
N HIS A 309 -1.60 23.70 12.03
CA HIS A 309 -2.50 22.54 12.02
C HIS A 309 -2.65 21.97 10.61
N VAL A 310 -2.23 20.74 10.41
CA VAL A 310 -2.30 20.01 9.10
C VAL A 310 -3.71 20.03 8.52
N GLU A 311 -4.76 19.86 9.33
CA GLU A 311 -6.13 19.84 8.82
C GLU A 311 -6.53 21.21 8.22
N ALA A 312 -6.19 22.30 8.91
CA ALA A 312 -6.45 23.65 8.42
C ALA A 312 -5.63 23.95 7.15
N PHE A 313 -4.38 23.51 7.10
CA PHE A 313 -3.54 23.58 5.90
C PHE A 313 -4.15 22.80 4.72
N CYS A 314 -4.56 21.56 4.93
CA CYS A 314 -5.17 20.72 3.90
C CYS A 314 -6.51 21.30 3.41
N GLN A 315 -7.28 21.94 4.31
CA GLN A 315 -8.51 22.62 3.94
C GLN A 315 -8.23 23.84 3.07
N LEU A 316 -7.30 24.72 3.48
CA LEU A 316 -6.86 25.89 2.69
C LEU A 316 -6.38 25.47 1.30
N LEU A 317 -5.53 24.44 1.23
CA LEU A 317 -4.97 23.90 -0.01
C LEU A 317 -6.06 23.44 -0.97
N ARG A 318 -7.07 22.74 -0.46
CA ARG A 318 -8.19 22.25 -1.27
C ARG A 318 -9.13 23.35 -1.71
N GLU A 319 -9.55 24.24 -0.79
CA GLU A 319 -10.59 25.23 -1.05
C GLU A 319 -10.09 26.38 -1.91
N LYS A 320 -8.86 26.83 -1.70
CA LYS A 320 -8.31 27.98 -2.40
C LYS A 320 -7.45 27.61 -3.62
N TYR A 321 -6.72 26.50 -3.53
CA TYR A 321 -5.74 26.10 -4.54
C TYR A 321 -6.17 24.87 -5.35
N ASP A 322 -7.39 24.36 -5.12
CA ASP A 322 -7.94 23.17 -5.80
C ASP A 322 -6.91 22.02 -5.87
N THR A 323 -6.17 21.82 -4.76
CA THR A 323 -5.10 20.84 -4.64
C THR A 323 -5.32 19.98 -3.41
N SER A 324 -5.11 18.67 -3.53
CA SER A 324 -5.29 17.74 -2.41
C SER A 324 -4.07 16.89 -2.12
N VAL A 325 -3.75 16.77 -0.81
CA VAL A 325 -2.79 15.83 -0.22
C VAL A 325 -3.52 15.01 0.85
N VAL A 326 -2.94 13.93 1.35
CA VAL A 326 -3.56 13.15 2.42
C VAL A 326 -3.12 13.68 3.78
N PRO A 327 -4.05 14.11 4.65
CA PRO A 327 -3.72 14.45 6.03
C PRO A 327 -3.17 13.25 6.82
N GLY A 328 -2.15 13.49 7.63
CA GLY A 328 -1.44 12.47 8.38
C GLY A 328 -2.26 11.77 9.45
N ARG A 329 -3.39 12.38 9.90
CA ARG A 329 -4.31 11.73 10.84
C ARG A 329 -4.81 10.36 10.39
N PHE A 330 -4.89 10.13 9.07
CA PHE A 330 -5.27 8.81 8.53
C PHE A 330 -4.19 7.74 8.67
N PHE A 331 -3.01 8.14 9.15
CA PHE A 331 -1.87 7.27 9.43
C PHE A 331 -1.43 7.38 10.89
N GLU A 332 -2.24 8.05 11.74
CA GLU A 332 -1.95 8.30 13.17
C GLU A 332 -0.71 9.21 13.41
N ALA A 333 -0.40 10.05 12.43
CA ALA A 333 0.69 11.04 12.46
C ALA A 333 0.16 12.44 12.07
N PRO A 334 -0.60 13.12 12.95
CA PRO A 334 -1.40 14.31 12.62
C PRO A 334 -0.58 15.52 12.19
N GLU A 335 0.73 15.56 12.45
CA GLU A 335 1.64 16.63 12.03
C GLU A 335 2.17 16.45 10.59
N HIS A 336 1.85 15.35 9.94
CA HIS A 336 2.36 15.00 8.61
C HIS A 336 1.29 15.16 7.53
N ILE A 337 1.77 15.25 6.28
CA ILE A 337 0.96 15.09 5.07
C ILE A 337 1.58 14.02 4.18
N ARG A 338 0.76 13.24 3.48
CA ARG A 338 1.29 12.33 2.44
C ARG A 338 1.10 12.96 1.06
N ILE A 339 2.19 13.14 0.34
CA ILE A 339 2.24 13.65 -1.04
C ILE A 339 2.50 12.47 -1.97
N GLY A 340 1.58 12.25 -2.92
CA GLY A 340 1.74 11.28 -3.99
C GLY A 340 2.20 11.93 -5.29
N VAL A 341 3.13 11.27 -5.98
CA VAL A 341 3.74 11.81 -7.21
C VAL A 341 3.53 10.92 -8.44
N GLY A 342 2.58 9.99 -8.39
CA GLY A 342 2.27 9.11 -9.51
C GLY A 342 1.42 9.74 -10.63
N SER A 343 0.89 10.96 -10.45
CA SER A 343 0.06 11.68 -11.42
C SER A 343 0.90 12.24 -12.58
N THR A 344 0.26 12.91 -13.58
CA THR A 344 0.99 13.57 -14.67
C THR A 344 2.00 14.59 -14.15
N THR A 345 3.12 14.76 -14.85
CA THR A 345 4.20 15.66 -14.42
C THR A 345 3.72 17.11 -14.26
N ASP A 346 2.82 17.56 -15.13
CA ASP A 346 2.23 18.91 -15.03
C ASP A 346 1.35 19.03 -13.78
N ASN A 347 0.55 18.00 -13.48
CA ASN A 347 -0.26 17.99 -12.28
C ASN A 347 0.60 17.99 -10.98
N VAL A 348 1.71 17.28 -10.99
CA VAL A 348 2.67 17.28 -9.88
C VAL A 348 3.33 18.66 -9.75
N ARG A 349 3.80 19.25 -10.85
CA ARG A 349 4.46 20.57 -10.86
C ARG A 349 3.55 21.67 -10.31
N GLU A 350 2.34 21.76 -10.83
CA GLU A 350 1.35 22.76 -10.39
C GLU A 350 0.93 22.52 -8.94
N GLY A 351 0.63 21.28 -8.59
CA GLY A 351 0.27 20.93 -7.21
C GLY A 351 1.36 21.28 -6.20
N LEU A 352 2.63 21.05 -6.51
CA LEU A 352 3.77 21.46 -5.66
C LEU A 352 3.88 22.99 -5.55
N SER A 353 3.65 23.74 -6.64
CA SER A 353 3.60 25.19 -6.62
C SER A 353 2.49 25.71 -5.69
N HIS A 354 1.31 25.07 -5.75
CA HIS A 354 0.19 25.40 -4.86
C HIS A 354 0.47 25.08 -3.41
N ILE A 355 1.12 23.94 -3.12
CA ILE A 355 1.58 23.60 -1.75
C ILE A 355 2.50 24.71 -1.24
N GLY A 356 3.46 25.18 -2.04
CA GLY A 356 4.37 26.28 -1.66
C GLY A 356 3.62 27.56 -1.33
N SER A 357 2.72 28.00 -2.22
CA SER A 357 1.90 29.21 -2.01
C SER A 357 1.00 29.12 -0.79
N ALA A 358 0.39 27.95 -0.57
CA ALA A 358 -0.44 27.69 0.60
C ALA A 358 0.35 27.73 1.91
N LEU A 359 1.58 27.19 1.94
CA LEU A 359 2.46 27.23 3.10
C LEU A 359 2.84 28.67 3.46
N GLU A 360 3.18 29.50 2.45
CA GLU A 360 3.53 30.91 2.65
C GLU A 360 2.35 31.74 3.21
N GLU A 361 1.15 31.46 2.71
CA GLU A 361 -0.07 32.12 3.23
C GLU A 361 -0.39 31.65 4.65
N PHE A 362 -0.21 30.36 4.91
CA PHE A 362 -0.50 29.75 6.20
C PHE A 362 0.41 30.30 7.30
N ALA A 363 1.72 30.46 6.99
CA ALA A 363 2.69 31.06 7.91
C ALA A 363 2.33 32.51 8.27
N LYS A 364 1.90 33.32 7.27
CA LYS A 364 1.48 34.75 7.52
C LYS A 364 0.27 34.84 8.44
N LYS A 365 -0.68 33.92 8.34
CA LYS A 365 -1.88 33.90 9.21
C LYS A 365 -1.56 33.51 10.65
N SER A 366 -0.59 32.60 10.85
CA SER A 366 -0.15 32.19 12.20
C SER A 366 0.58 33.32 12.93
N THR A 367 1.38 34.14 12.21
CA THR A 367 2.09 35.29 12.80
C THR A 367 1.19 36.52 13.04
N SER A 368 0.00 36.58 12.49
CA SER A 368 -0.95 37.69 12.68
C SER A 368 -2.04 37.42 13.76
N ALA A 369 -2.04 36.21 14.32
CA ALA A 369 -2.98 35.76 15.36
C ALA A 369 -2.36 35.77 16.80
N ASP A 370 -1.05 35.99 16.89
CA ASP A 370 -0.28 36.29 18.11
C ASP A 370 -0.15 37.81 18.27
#